data_2e471d1d30e6fcf36287fdd5f1c72fe5
#
_entry.id   2e471d1d30e6fcf36287fdd5f1c72fe5
#
_cell.length_a   1.000
_cell.length_b   1.000
_cell.length_c   1.000
_cell.angle_alpha   90.00
_cell.angle_beta   90.00
_cell.angle_gamma   90.00
#
_symmetry.space_group_name_H-M   'P 1'
#
loop_
_entity.id
_entity.type
_entity.pdbx_description
1 polymer ?
#
loop_
_entity_poly.entity_id
_entity_poly.type
_entity_poly.pdbx_seq_one_letter_code
_entity_poly.pdbx_strand_id
1 'polypeptide(L)'
;MAQFYSAKRRTTTRQIITVSVNDLDSFGQGVARHNGITLFIPGLLPQENAEVAVTEDKKQYARAKVVRRLSDSPERETPRCPHFGVCGGCQQQHASVDLQQRSKSAALARLMKHEVSEVIADVPWGYRRRARLSLNYLPKTQQLQMGFRKAGSSDIVDVKQCPILVPQLEALLPKVRACLGSLQAIRHLGHVELVQATSGTLMILRHTAPLSSADREKLERFSHSEGLDLYLAPDSEILETVSGEMPWYDSNGLRLTFSPRDFIQVNAGVNQKMVARALEWLDVQPEDRVLDLFCGMGNFTLPLATQAASVVGVEGVPALVEKGQQNARLNGLQNVTFYHENLEEDVTKQPWAKNGFDKVLLDPARAGAAGVMQQIIKLEPIRIVYVSCNPATLARDSEALLKAGYTIARLAMLDMFPHTGHLESMVLFSRVK
;
A
#
# COMPACT_ATOMS: atom_id res chain seq x y z
N MET A 1 13.92 -30.79 -43.47
CA MET A 1 14.82 -30.75 -42.32
C MET A 1 14.82 -29.34 -41.76
N ALA A 2 14.12 -29.15 -40.64
CA ALA A 2 14.04 -27.85 -39.95
C ALA A 2 15.18 -27.82 -38.91
N GLN A 3 16.12 -26.91 -39.08
CA GLN A 3 17.20 -26.68 -38.10
C GLN A 3 16.61 -25.88 -36.92
N PHE A 4 16.50 -26.47 -35.77
CA PHE A 4 16.22 -25.80 -34.52
C PHE A 4 17.49 -25.07 -34.05
N TYR A 5 17.52 -23.76 -34.15
CA TYR A 5 18.52 -22.94 -33.47
C TYR A 5 18.22 -22.90 -31.98
N SER A 6 18.92 -23.70 -31.19
CA SER A 6 18.97 -23.53 -29.74
C SER A 6 19.86 -22.30 -29.46
N ALA A 7 19.28 -21.27 -28.86
CA ALA A 7 20.05 -20.15 -28.37
C ALA A 7 21.07 -20.66 -27.34
N LYS A 8 22.35 -20.64 -27.68
CA LYS A 8 23.44 -20.90 -26.75
C LYS A 8 23.28 -19.96 -25.55
N ARG A 9 22.92 -20.52 -24.38
CA ARG A 9 23.09 -19.83 -23.11
C ARG A 9 24.58 -19.42 -23.04
N ARG A 10 24.84 -18.11 -23.18
CA ARG A 10 26.15 -17.55 -22.83
C ARG A 10 26.37 -17.87 -21.36
N THR A 11 27.25 -18.77 -21.04
CA THR A 11 27.85 -18.90 -19.73
C THR A 11 28.66 -17.64 -19.51
N THR A 12 28.04 -16.62 -18.91
CA THR A 12 28.73 -15.44 -18.43
C THR A 12 29.65 -15.94 -17.30
N THR A 13 30.94 -15.98 -17.55
CA THR A 13 31.96 -16.00 -16.49
C THR A 13 31.56 -14.88 -15.53
N ARG A 14 31.19 -15.21 -14.29
CA ARG A 14 30.80 -14.25 -13.28
C ARG A 14 31.97 -13.33 -13.00
N GLN A 15 32.01 -12.20 -13.69
CA GLN A 15 33.03 -11.19 -13.45
C GLN A 15 32.78 -10.58 -12.08
N ILE A 16 33.75 -10.72 -11.19
CA ILE A 16 33.76 -10.05 -9.88
C ILE A 16 34.42 -8.68 -10.06
N ILE A 17 33.74 -7.63 -9.66
CA ILE A 17 34.23 -6.26 -9.71
C ILE A 17 34.07 -5.60 -8.34
N THR A 18 34.94 -4.61 -8.07
CA THR A 18 34.81 -3.76 -6.88
C THR A 18 34.06 -2.49 -7.24
N VAL A 19 33.06 -2.16 -6.46
CA VAL A 19 32.21 -0.98 -6.68
C VAL A 19 32.09 -0.14 -5.41
N SER A 20 31.86 1.18 -5.62
CA SER A 20 31.45 2.11 -4.58
C SER A 20 30.01 2.51 -4.84
N VAL A 21 29.15 2.37 -3.84
CA VAL A 21 27.72 2.67 -3.94
C VAL A 21 27.49 4.15 -3.68
N ASN A 22 26.78 4.80 -4.58
CA ASN A 22 26.56 6.26 -4.54
C ASN A 22 25.13 6.64 -4.15
N ASP A 23 24.17 5.76 -4.39
CA ASP A 23 22.74 6.05 -4.18
C ASP A 23 21.99 4.81 -3.74
N LEU A 24 20.76 5.00 -3.29
CA LEU A 24 19.80 3.95 -2.97
C LEU A 24 18.55 4.21 -3.82
N ASP A 25 18.09 3.19 -4.55
CA ASP A 25 16.84 3.33 -5.27
C ASP A 25 15.63 3.13 -4.35
N SER A 26 14.44 3.40 -4.86
CA SER A 26 13.19 3.28 -4.07
C SER A 26 12.89 1.83 -3.64
N PHE A 27 13.51 0.83 -4.29
CA PHE A 27 13.37 -0.58 -3.93
C PHE A 27 14.38 -1.05 -2.89
N GLY A 28 15.23 -0.15 -2.38
CA GLY A 28 16.28 -0.50 -1.40
C GLY A 28 17.52 -1.14 -2.02
N GLN A 29 17.73 -0.99 -3.31
CA GLN A 29 18.93 -1.47 -4.00
C GLN A 29 19.99 -0.37 -4.00
N GLY A 30 21.24 -0.74 -3.68
CA GLY A 30 22.38 0.13 -3.88
C GLY A 30 22.60 0.40 -5.36
N VAL A 31 22.90 1.65 -5.69
CA VAL A 31 23.18 2.09 -7.05
C VAL A 31 24.65 2.50 -7.16
N ALA A 32 25.37 1.88 -8.09
CA ALA A 32 26.76 2.17 -8.41
C ALA A 32 26.94 2.38 -9.90
N ARG A 33 28.04 2.96 -10.30
CA ARG A 33 28.45 3.06 -11.71
C ARG A 33 29.75 2.30 -11.95
N HIS A 34 29.78 1.53 -13.02
CA HIS A 34 30.95 0.83 -13.49
C HIS A 34 31.04 0.91 -15.01
N ASN A 35 32.15 1.46 -15.53
CA ASN A 35 32.35 1.66 -16.97
C ASN A 35 31.18 2.38 -17.68
N GLY A 36 30.61 3.40 -17.02
CA GLY A 36 29.51 4.18 -17.57
C GLY A 36 28.13 3.52 -17.48
N ILE A 37 28.04 2.30 -16.96
CA ILE A 37 26.79 1.54 -16.80
C ILE A 37 26.31 1.65 -15.35
N THR A 38 25.02 1.84 -15.16
CA THR A 38 24.39 1.84 -13.84
C THR A 38 24.20 0.41 -13.36
N LEU A 39 24.67 0.13 -12.14
CA LEU A 39 24.53 -1.16 -11.45
C LEU A 39 23.52 -1.05 -10.33
N PHE A 40 22.57 -2.01 -10.28
CA PHE A 40 21.64 -2.18 -9.19
C PHE A 40 22.05 -3.41 -8.35
N ILE A 41 22.30 -3.19 -7.06
CA ILE A 41 22.88 -4.20 -6.19
C ILE A 41 22.02 -4.31 -4.91
N PRO A 42 21.14 -5.31 -4.80
CA PRO A 42 20.37 -5.53 -3.58
C PRO A 42 21.29 -5.74 -2.38
N GLY A 43 20.93 -5.14 -1.25
CA GLY A 43 21.64 -5.32 0.03
C GLY A 43 22.75 -4.33 0.30
N LEU A 44 23.15 -3.49 -0.67
CA LEU A 44 24.14 -2.43 -0.45
C LEU A 44 23.49 -1.08 -0.20
N LEU A 45 24.20 -0.25 0.53
CA LEU A 45 23.81 1.12 0.88
C LEU A 45 24.82 2.13 0.34
N PRO A 46 24.41 3.40 0.15
CA PRO A 46 25.34 4.48 -0.19
C PRO A 46 26.52 4.56 0.77
N GLN A 47 27.69 4.91 0.27
CA GLN A 47 28.98 4.95 0.97
C GLN A 47 29.59 3.59 1.29
N GLU A 48 29.02 2.51 0.82
CA GLU A 48 29.61 1.18 0.96
C GLU A 48 30.46 0.82 -0.26
N ASN A 49 31.55 0.11 0.00
CA ASN A 49 32.38 -0.54 -1.00
C ASN A 49 32.19 -2.04 -0.91
N ALA A 50 32.09 -2.70 -2.05
CA ALA A 50 31.87 -4.14 -2.10
C ALA A 50 32.45 -4.77 -3.35
N GLU A 51 32.79 -6.04 -3.25
CA GLU A 51 32.99 -6.94 -4.37
C GLU A 51 31.64 -7.53 -4.76
N VAL A 52 31.28 -7.38 -6.02
CA VAL A 52 30.00 -7.84 -6.57
C VAL A 52 30.21 -8.70 -7.81
N ALA A 53 29.34 -9.67 -8.03
CA ALA A 53 29.29 -10.47 -9.24
C ALA A 53 28.16 -9.97 -10.14
N VAL A 54 28.46 -9.62 -11.38
CA VAL A 54 27.43 -9.21 -12.35
C VAL A 54 26.58 -10.42 -12.71
N THR A 55 25.27 -10.31 -12.50
CA THR A 55 24.29 -11.37 -12.74
C THR A 55 23.48 -11.15 -14.02
N GLU A 56 23.30 -9.91 -14.41
CA GLU A 56 22.58 -9.53 -15.62
C GLU A 56 23.25 -8.27 -16.21
N ASP A 57 23.56 -8.34 -17.47
CA ASP A 57 24.17 -7.21 -18.22
C ASP A 57 23.27 -6.83 -19.37
N LYS A 58 22.71 -5.62 -19.31
CA LYS A 58 21.88 -5.00 -20.33
C LYS A 58 22.62 -3.79 -20.94
N LYS A 59 22.13 -3.32 -22.06
CA LYS A 59 22.76 -2.18 -22.77
C LYS A 59 22.84 -0.89 -21.93
N GLN A 60 21.87 -0.64 -21.06
CA GLN A 60 21.75 0.61 -20.29
C GLN A 60 21.98 0.44 -18.78
N TYR A 61 21.87 -0.78 -18.27
CA TYR A 61 22.07 -1.08 -16.84
C TYR A 61 22.52 -2.53 -16.65
N ALA A 62 23.06 -2.81 -15.50
CA ALA A 62 23.37 -4.16 -15.09
C ALA A 62 22.84 -4.43 -13.66
N ARG A 63 22.71 -5.70 -13.33
CA ARG A 63 22.39 -6.16 -11.97
C ARG A 63 23.56 -6.97 -11.45
N ALA A 64 23.82 -6.81 -10.17
CA ALA A 64 24.89 -7.55 -9.52
C ALA A 64 24.44 -8.07 -8.15
N LYS A 65 25.16 -9.08 -7.69
CA LYS A 65 24.97 -9.68 -6.37
C LYS A 65 26.22 -9.44 -5.53
N VAL A 66 26.04 -9.12 -4.25
CA VAL A 66 27.14 -8.96 -3.31
C VAL A 66 27.89 -10.26 -3.12
N VAL A 67 29.21 -10.23 -3.32
CA VAL A 67 30.14 -11.30 -2.95
C VAL A 67 30.70 -11.04 -1.56
N ARG A 68 31.20 -9.82 -1.34
CA ARG A 68 31.74 -9.38 -0.06
C ARG A 68 31.63 -7.89 0.11
N ARG A 69 31.08 -7.44 1.22
CA ARG A 69 31.07 -6.04 1.61
C ARG A 69 32.43 -5.71 2.24
N LEU A 70 33.05 -4.64 1.76
CA LEU A 70 34.38 -4.20 2.21
C LEU A 70 34.30 -3.12 3.28
N SER A 71 33.27 -2.29 3.24
CA SER A 71 33.00 -1.25 4.23
C SER A 71 31.50 -1.11 4.45
N ASP A 72 31.12 -0.64 5.63
CA ASP A 72 29.74 -0.43 6.03
C ASP A 72 29.38 1.06 6.07
N SER A 73 28.16 1.38 5.61
CA SER A 73 27.57 2.69 5.83
C SER A 73 27.31 2.92 7.31
N PRO A 74 27.48 4.15 7.83
CA PRO A 74 27.07 4.50 9.19
C PRO A 74 25.53 4.40 9.38
N GLU A 75 24.76 4.37 8.28
CA GLU A 75 23.30 4.23 8.28
C GLU A 75 22.83 2.79 8.08
N ARG A 76 23.76 1.84 8.13
CA ARG A 76 23.40 0.42 8.09
C ARG A 76 22.88 -0.04 9.45
N GLU A 77 21.75 -0.74 9.41
CA GLU A 77 21.13 -1.34 10.58
C GLU A 77 21.01 -2.86 10.44
N THR A 78 20.99 -3.56 11.56
CA THR A 78 20.66 -4.97 11.60
C THR A 78 19.14 -5.12 11.45
N PRO A 79 18.64 -5.85 10.43
CA PRO A 79 17.22 -6.10 10.26
C PRO A 79 16.61 -6.75 11.51
N ARG A 80 15.44 -6.25 11.94
CA ARG A 80 14.72 -6.85 13.08
C ARG A 80 14.01 -8.14 12.72
N CYS A 81 13.58 -8.27 11.46
CA CYS A 81 12.85 -9.45 11.01
C CYS A 81 13.83 -10.58 10.68
N PRO A 82 13.65 -11.78 11.26
CA PRO A 82 14.49 -12.94 10.93
C PRO A 82 14.31 -13.43 9.49
N HIS A 83 13.24 -13.02 8.83
CA HIS A 83 12.93 -13.40 7.45
C HIS A 83 13.37 -12.36 6.42
N PHE A 84 13.99 -11.25 6.85
CA PHE A 84 14.49 -10.24 5.93
C PHE A 84 15.56 -10.83 5.00
N GLY A 85 15.48 -10.47 3.72
CA GLY A 85 16.34 -11.01 2.67
C GLY A 85 15.78 -12.24 1.97
N VAL A 86 14.76 -12.88 2.53
CA VAL A 86 14.03 -14.01 1.93
C VAL A 86 12.58 -13.68 1.66
N CYS A 87 11.88 -13.12 2.65
CA CYS A 87 10.52 -12.65 2.51
C CYS A 87 10.43 -11.46 1.56
N GLY A 88 9.46 -11.48 0.63
CA GLY A 88 9.23 -10.40 -0.32
C GLY A 88 8.52 -9.18 0.26
N GLY A 89 8.15 -9.17 1.54
CA GLY A 89 7.37 -8.10 2.15
C GLY A 89 8.17 -6.83 2.44
N CYS A 90 9.45 -6.93 2.76
CA CYS A 90 10.33 -5.80 3.09
C CYS A 90 11.62 -5.83 2.29
N GLN A 91 12.12 -4.66 1.89
CA GLN A 91 13.33 -4.50 1.08
C GLN A 91 14.41 -3.64 1.76
N GLN A 92 14.09 -2.91 2.83
CA GLN A 92 14.92 -1.81 3.34
C GLN A 92 15.21 -1.88 4.85
N GLN A 93 14.99 -3.01 5.51
CA GLN A 93 15.26 -3.12 6.96
C GLN A 93 16.76 -3.00 7.32
N HIS A 94 17.65 -3.11 6.35
CA HIS A 94 19.11 -2.93 6.52
C HIS A 94 19.54 -1.46 6.48
N ALA A 95 18.63 -0.55 6.12
CA ALA A 95 18.86 0.88 6.06
C ALA A 95 18.13 1.58 7.23
N SER A 96 18.75 2.64 7.78
CA SER A 96 18.06 3.50 8.73
C SER A 96 16.77 4.06 8.14
N VAL A 97 15.79 4.31 8.99
CA VAL A 97 14.51 4.93 8.55
C VAL A 97 14.74 6.28 7.90
N ASP A 98 15.70 7.06 8.44
CA ASP A 98 16.08 8.37 7.88
C ASP A 98 16.61 8.23 6.45
N LEU A 99 17.49 7.27 6.19
CA LEU A 99 17.99 6.99 4.84
C LEU A 99 16.88 6.54 3.90
N GLN A 100 15.98 5.67 4.35
CA GLN A 100 14.82 5.23 3.56
C GLN A 100 13.96 6.43 3.12
N GLN A 101 13.64 7.33 4.06
CA GLN A 101 12.81 8.50 3.79
C GLN A 101 13.49 9.49 2.85
N ARG A 102 14.78 9.77 3.05
CA ARG A 102 15.55 10.64 2.16
C ARG A 102 15.64 10.07 0.73
N SER A 103 15.87 8.78 0.61
CA SER A 103 15.95 8.09 -0.69
C SER A 103 14.62 8.14 -1.44
N LYS A 104 13.50 7.85 -0.77
CA LYS A 104 12.16 7.94 -1.35
C LYS A 104 11.81 9.37 -1.74
N SER A 105 12.13 10.34 -0.89
CA SER A 105 11.91 11.76 -1.18
C SER A 105 12.72 12.24 -2.37
N ALA A 106 13.97 11.82 -2.48
CA ALA A 106 14.82 12.16 -3.63
C ALA A 106 14.29 11.55 -4.95
N ALA A 107 13.81 10.31 -4.91
CA ALA A 107 13.20 9.67 -6.08
C ALA A 107 11.92 10.40 -6.52
N LEU A 108 11.07 10.77 -5.57
CA LEU A 108 9.86 11.54 -5.83
C LEU A 108 10.18 12.93 -6.42
N ALA A 109 11.14 13.63 -5.83
CA ALA A 109 11.55 14.95 -6.30
C ALA A 109 12.07 14.92 -7.76
N ARG A 110 12.83 13.89 -8.11
CA ARG A 110 13.31 13.71 -9.50
C ARG A 110 12.17 13.49 -10.49
N LEU A 111 11.21 12.65 -10.15
CA LEU A 111 10.06 12.36 -11.02
C LEU A 111 9.14 13.57 -11.19
N MET A 112 8.87 14.27 -10.09
CA MET A 112 8.00 15.44 -10.10
C MET A 112 8.68 16.73 -10.54
N LYS A 113 10.01 16.73 -10.68
CA LYS A 113 10.82 17.92 -10.94
C LYS A 113 10.50 19.07 -9.99
N HIS A 114 10.28 18.71 -8.74
CA HIS A 114 9.89 19.62 -7.67
C HIS A 114 10.46 19.15 -6.34
N GLU A 115 10.78 20.07 -5.46
CA GLU A 115 11.28 19.75 -4.14
C GLU A 115 10.18 19.09 -3.28
N VAL A 116 10.56 18.06 -2.53
CA VAL A 116 9.73 17.47 -1.49
C VAL A 116 9.88 18.32 -0.23
N SER A 117 8.82 19.01 0.13
CA SER A 117 8.81 19.95 1.25
C SER A 117 8.52 19.29 2.60
N GLU A 118 7.97 18.08 2.60
CA GLU A 118 7.49 17.42 3.81
C GLU A 118 7.51 15.90 3.67
N VAL A 119 7.83 15.23 4.78
CA VAL A 119 7.65 13.78 4.95
C VAL A 119 6.57 13.56 5.99
N ILE A 120 5.50 12.87 5.61
CA ILE A 120 4.43 12.48 6.52
C ILE A 120 4.69 11.05 6.95
N ALA A 121 5.05 10.87 8.21
CA ALA A 121 5.47 9.60 8.78
C ALA A 121 4.91 9.39 10.19
N ASP A 122 4.87 8.14 10.60
CA ASP A 122 4.54 7.73 11.95
C ASP A 122 5.54 6.67 12.42
N VAL A 123 5.19 5.86 13.42
CA VAL A 123 6.09 4.81 13.92
C VAL A 123 6.52 3.87 12.78
N PRO A 124 7.82 3.54 12.67
CA PRO A 124 8.32 2.73 11.57
C PRO A 124 8.14 1.22 11.76
N TRP A 125 7.83 0.78 12.98
CA TRP A 125 7.59 -0.61 13.36
C TRP A 125 6.23 -0.78 13.98
N GLY A 126 5.65 -1.98 13.87
CA GLY A 126 4.33 -2.23 14.45
C GLY A 126 3.22 -1.36 13.87
N TYR A 127 3.31 -0.97 12.61
CA TYR A 127 2.38 -0.05 11.98
C TYR A 127 1.28 -0.76 11.18
N ARG A 128 1.58 -1.98 10.69
CA ARG A 128 0.71 -2.65 9.72
C ARG A 128 -0.45 -3.35 10.42
N ARG A 129 -1.67 -2.89 10.14
CA ARG A 129 -2.90 -3.41 10.76
C ARG A 129 -3.63 -4.46 9.93
N ARG A 130 -3.07 -4.90 8.80
CA ARG A 130 -3.67 -5.93 7.95
C ARG A 130 -2.59 -6.79 7.32
N ALA A 131 -2.77 -8.10 7.38
CA ALA A 131 -1.89 -9.05 6.71
C ALA A 131 -2.70 -10.19 6.12
N ARG A 132 -2.36 -10.58 4.89
CA ARG A 132 -2.88 -11.76 4.24
C ARG A 132 -1.75 -12.78 4.12
N LEU A 133 -1.86 -13.87 4.88
CA LEU A 133 -0.87 -14.93 4.92
C LEU A 133 -1.36 -16.10 4.08
N SER A 134 -0.54 -16.53 3.12
CA SER A 134 -0.79 -17.73 2.33
C SER A 134 -0.58 -18.98 3.17
N LEU A 135 -1.40 -19.99 2.94
CA LEU A 135 -1.34 -21.27 3.63
C LEU A 135 -0.98 -22.38 2.65
N ASN A 136 -0.02 -23.21 3.03
CA ASN A 136 0.41 -24.34 2.23
C ASN A 136 0.76 -25.53 3.13
N TYR A 137 0.09 -26.67 2.90
CA TYR A 137 0.37 -27.89 3.61
C TYR A 137 1.53 -28.66 2.94
N LEU A 138 2.52 -29.04 3.73
CA LEU A 138 3.67 -29.85 3.30
C LEU A 138 3.43 -31.31 3.66
N PRO A 139 3.08 -32.21 2.70
CA PRO A 139 2.77 -33.61 3.00
C PRO A 139 3.92 -34.40 3.62
N LYS A 140 5.16 -34.09 3.21
CA LYS A 140 6.36 -34.81 3.69
C LYS A 140 6.64 -34.59 5.17
N THR A 141 6.44 -33.37 5.66
CA THR A 141 6.68 -32.98 7.05
C THR A 141 5.41 -32.88 7.87
N GLN A 142 4.25 -33.01 7.23
CA GLN A 142 2.91 -32.83 7.83
C GLN A 142 2.76 -31.48 8.53
N GLN A 143 3.40 -30.46 7.99
CA GLN A 143 3.38 -29.10 8.56
C GLN A 143 2.62 -28.13 7.67
N LEU A 144 1.97 -27.16 8.30
CA LEU A 144 1.35 -26.03 7.65
C LEU A 144 2.36 -24.87 7.55
N GLN A 145 2.67 -24.45 6.34
CA GLN A 145 3.35 -23.18 6.11
C GLN A 145 2.32 -22.05 6.13
N MET A 146 2.63 -20.98 6.84
CA MET A 146 1.82 -19.77 6.90
C MET A 146 2.72 -18.55 6.75
N GLY A 147 2.53 -17.77 5.70
CA GLY A 147 3.36 -16.60 5.52
C GLY A 147 3.20 -15.89 4.18
N PHE A 148 4.24 -15.19 3.79
CA PHE A 148 4.30 -14.38 2.59
C PHE A 148 5.17 -15.04 1.52
N ARG A 149 5.05 -14.57 0.29
CA ARG A 149 5.86 -15.07 -0.82
C ARG A 149 7.32 -14.62 -0.67
N LYS A 150 8.24 -15.48 -1.06
CA LYS A 150 9.65 -15.11 -1.29
C LYS A 150 9.75 -14.02 -2.33
N ALA A 151 10.75 -13.15 -2.20
CA ALA A 151 11.06 -12.19 -3.24
C ALA A 151 11.30 -12.87 -4.59
N GLY A 152 10.56 -12.43 -5.62
CA GLY A 152 10.68 -12.95 -6.98
C GLY A 152 10.26 -14.42 -7.19
N SER A 153 9.46 -14.99 -6.29
CA SER A 153 9.03 -16.39 -6.31
C SER A 153 7.56 -16.52 -5.91
N SER A 154 6.97 -17.67 -6.25
CA SER A 154 5.67 -18.10 -5.74
C SER A 154 5.75 -18.90 -4.44
N ASP A 155 6.96 -19.29 -4.02
CA ASP A 155 7.18 -20.03 -2.81
C ASP A 155 6.82 -19.21 -1.57
N ILE A 156 6.35 -19.89 -0.52
CA ILE A 156 5.96 -19.25 0.74
C ILE A 156 7.13 -19.32 1.73
N VAL A 157 7.38 -18.19 2.37
CA VAL A 157 8.20 -18.12 3.58
C VAL A 157 7.31 -18.39 4.77
N ASP A 158 7.64 -19.40 5.56
CA ASP A 158 6.94 -19.69 6.80
C ASP A 158 7.28 -18.63 7.86
N VAL A 159 6.37 -17.65 8.02
CA VAL A 159 6.61 -16.47 8.85
C VAL A 159 6.20 -16.75 10.29
N LYS A 160 7.17 -16.66 11.19
CA LYS A 160 6.97 -16.82 12.64
C LYS A 160 6.89 -15.48 13.37
N GLN A 161 7.54 -14.47 12.85
CA GLN A 161 7.60 -13.11 13.38
C GLN A 161 7.48 -12.13 12.23
N CYS A 162 6.80 -11.03 12.47
CA CYS A 162 6.67 -9.95 11.50
C CYS A 162 6.61 -8.60 12.24
N PRO A 163 7.75 -7.98 12.54
CA PRO A 163 7.82 -6.81 13.42
C PRO A 163 7.19 -5.55 12.85
N ILE A 164 6.79 -5.54 11.57
CA ILE A 164 6.00 -4.44 11.01
C ILE A 164 4.51 -4.54 11.33
N LEU A 165 4.02 -5.74 11.67
CA LEU A 165 2.63 -5.90 12.10
C LEU A 165 2.39 -5.20 13.45
N VAL A 166 1.18 -4.66 13.61
CA VAL A 166 0.76 -4.18 14.94
C VAL A 166 0.92 -5.31 15.96
N PRO A 167 1.30 -5.01 17.22
CA PRO A 167 1.61 -6.03 18.21
C PRO A 167 0.51 -7.08 18.40
N GLN A 168 -0.76 -6.66 18.32
CA GLN A 168 -1.92 -7.55 18.45
C GLN A 168 -1.94 -8.64 17.37
N LEU A 169 -1.59 -8.29 16.13
CA LEU A 169 -1.54 -9.25 15.02
C LEU A 169 -0.28 -10.12 15.08
N GLU A 170 0.88 -9.54 15.39
CA GLU A 170 2.12 -10.33 15.51
C GLU A 170 1.99 -11.40 16.59
N ALA A 171 1.41 -11.08 17.74
CA ALA A 171 1.19 -12.02 18.84
C ALA A 171 0.25 -13.18 18.46
N LEU A 172 -0.63 -12.99 17.49
CA LEU A 172 -1.53 -14.02 17.00
C LEU A 172 -0.88 -15.05 16.07
N LEU A 173 0.23 -14.73 15.42
CA LEU A 173 0.83 -15.60 14.40
C LEU A 173 1.05 -17.04 14.89
N PRO A 174 1.72 -17.30 16.02
CA PRO A 174 1.90 -18.68 16.49
C PRO A 174 0.58 -19.36 16.88
N LYS A 175 -0.37 -18.62 17.43
CA LYS A 175 -1.66 -19.14 17.85
C LYS A 175 -2.55 -19.52 16.66
N VAL A 176 -2.62 -18.68 15.66
CA VAL A 176 -3.34 -18.95 14.40
C VAL A 176 -2.74 -20.17 13.71
N ARG A 177 -1.42 -20.25 13.62
CA ARG A 177 -0.72 -21.42 13.04
C ARG A 177 -1.11 -22.71 13.76
N ALA A 178 -1.08 -22.71 15.08
CA ALA A 178 -1.42 -23.90 15.87
C ALA A 178 -2.88 -24.31 15.67
N CYS A 179 -3.80 -23.37 15.65
CA CYS A 179 -5.22 -23.62 15.39
C CYS A 179 -5.43 -24.21 13.99
N LEU A 180 -4.94 -23.55 12.94
CA LEU A 180 -5.12 -23.98 11.55
C LEU A 180 -4.41 -25.31 11.28
N GLY A 181 -3.26 -25.54 11.89
CA GLY A 181 -2.52 -26.80 11.79
C GLY A 181 -3.23 -27.99 12.42
N SER A 182 -4.18 -27.76 13.30
CA SER A 182 -4.98 -28.82 13.96
C SER A 182 -6.26 -29.21 13.21
N LEU A 183 -6.61 -28.47 12.14
CA LEU A 183 -7.84 -28.72 11.41
C LEU A 183 -7.76 -29.97 10.51
N GLN A 184 -8.88 -30.66 10.39
CA GLN A 184 -9.01 -31.77 9.43
C GLN A 184 -8.84 -31.26 7.98
N ALA A 185 -9.33 -30.06 7.70
CA ALA A 185 -9.25 -29.40 6.40
C ALA A 185 -7.89 -28.75 6.11
N ILE A 186 -6.84 -29.06 6.85
CA ILE A 186 -5.50 -28.44 6.71
C ILE A 186 -4.98 -28.39 5.26
N ARG A 187 -5.31 -29.39 4.43
CA ARG A 187 -4.93 -29.46 3.02
C ARG A 187 -5.74 -28.56 2.10
N HIS A 188 -6.84 -27.99 2.61
CA HIS A 188 -7.83 -27.25 1.85
C HIS A 188 -7.96 -25.81 2.34
N LEU A 189 -6.89 -25.25 2.90
CA LEU A 189 -6.82 -23.86 3.35
C LEU A 189 -6.04 -23.04 2.31
N GLY A 190 -6.59 -21.90 1.91
CA GLY A 190 -5.95 -21.04 0.90
C GLY A 190 -5.12 -19.94 1.52
N HIS A 191 -5.73 -19.13 2.34
CA HIS A 191 -5.06 -18.03 3.06
C HIS A 191 -5.86 -17.64 4.31
N VAL A 192 -5.20 -16.94 5.21
CA VAL A 192 -5.81 -16.29 6.36
C VAL A 192 -5.48 -14.81 6.33
N GLU A 193 -6.49 -13.96 6.51
CA GLU A 193 -6.29 -12.54 6.72
C GLU A 193 -6.50 -12.19 8.18
N LEU A 194 -5.63 -11.35 8.71
CA LEU A 194 -5.73 -10.78 10.04
C LEU A 194 -5.84 -9.27 9.89
N VAL A 195 -6.83 -8.67 10.53
CA VAL A 195 -7.09 -7.23 10.48
C VAL A 195 -7.28 -6.70 11.89
N GLN A 196 -6.53 -5.67 12.25
CA GLN A 196 -6.76 -4.93 13.47
C GLN A 196 -7.54 -3.66 13.15
N ALA A 197 -8.83 -3.68 13.45
CA ALA A 197 -9.68 -2.50 13.40
C ALA A 197 -9.74 -1.81 14.77
N THR A 198 -10.32 -0.62 14.82
CA THR A 198 -10.59 0.06 16.10
C THR A 198 -11.62 -0.74 16.92
N SER A 199 -12.59 -1.35 16.23
CA SER A 199 -13.61 -2.20 16.85
C SER A 199 -13.10 -3.53 17.41
N GLY A 200 -11.94 -4.00 16.98
CA GLY A 200 -11.36 -5.28 17.41
C GLY A 200 -10.57 -5.97 16.31
N THR A 201 -10.18 -7.20 16.57
CA THR A 201 -9.38 -8.01 15.65
C THR A 201 -10.28 -8.96 14.85
N LEU A 202 -10.05 -9.03 13.54
CA LEU A 202 -10.76 -9.90 12.62
C LEU A 202 -9.83 -10.99 12.08
N MET A 203 -10.38 -12.19 11.92
CA MET A 203 -9.74 -13.28 11.19
C MET A 203 -10.67 -13.75 10.07
N ILE A 204 -10.15 -13.78 8.85
CA ILE A 204 -10.87 -14.25 7.67
C ILE A 204 -10.12 -15.46 7.11
N LEU A 205 -10.76 -16.62 7.13
CA LEU A 205 -10.17 -17.87 6.65
C LEU A 205 -10.75 -18.26 5.29
N ARG A 206 -9.91 -18.33 4.29
CA ARG A 206 -10.23 -18.88 2.97
C ARG A 206 -10.03 -20.40 2.99
N HIS A 207 -11.07 -21.14 2.71
CA HIS A 207 -11.03 -22.60 2.59
C HIS A 207 -11.58 -23.04 1.23
N THR A 208 -11.03 -24.12 0.66
CA THR A 208 -11.35 -24.60 -0.69
C THR A 208 -12.23 -25.85 -0.69
N ALA A 209 -12.51 -26.41 0.48
CA ALA A 209 -13.44 -27.50 0.68
C ALA A 209 -14.33 -27.21 1.90
N PRO A 210 -15.53 -27.81 2.01
CA PRO A 210 -16.38 -27.61 3.17
C PRO A 210 -15.67 -27.98 4.48
N LEU A 211 -15.93 -27.19 5.52
CA LEU A 211 -15.41 -27.45 6.86
C LEU A 211 -16.31 -28.44 7.60
N SER A 212 -15.71 -29.39 8.30
CA SER A 212 -16.42 -30.28 9.20
C SER A 212 -16.97 -29.53 10.42
N SER A 213 -17.98 -30.10 11.08
CA SER A 213 -18.51 -29.55 12.34
C SER A 213 -17.41 -29.44 13.41
N ALA A 214 -16.51 -30.43 13.48
CA ALA A 214 -15.37 -30.41 14.40
C ALA A 214 -14.40 -29.26 14.12
N ASP A 215 -14.09 -28.98 12.85
CA ASP A 215 -13.25 -27.86 12.46
C ASP A 215 -13.91 -26.52 12.78
N ARG A 216 -15.20 -26.38 12.49
CA ARG A 216 -15.97 -25.16 12.82
C ARG A 216 -15.96 -24.89 14.33
N GLU A 217 -16.17 -25.91 15.13
CA GLU A 217 -16.12 -25.78 16.60
C GLU A 217 -14.73 -25.36 17.10
N LYS A 218 -13.65 -25.90 16.52
CA LYS A 218 -12.29 -25.49 16.86
C LYS A 218 -12.04 -24.02 16.53
N LEU A 219 -12.46 -23.59 15.34
CA LEU A 219 -12.32 -22.18 14.91
C LEU A 219 -13.15 -21.24 15.77
N GLU A 220 -14.36 -21.61 16.10
CA GLU A 220 -15.25 -20.81 16.99
C GLU A 220 -14.67 -20.69 18.40
N ARG A 221 -14.19 -21.78 18.98
CA ARG A 221 -13.52 -21.75 20.30
C ARG A 221 -12.25 -20.91 20.27
N PHE A 222 -11.44 -21.05 19.22
CA PHE A 222 -10.23 -20.25 19.04
C PHE A 222 -10.57 -18.76 18.95
N SER A 223 -11.53 -18.39 18.11
CA SER A 223 -11.94 -16.99 17.95
C SER A 223 -12.47 -16.41 19.26
N HIS A 224 -13.26 -17.17 20.02
CA HIS A 224 -13.77 -16.74 21.30
C HIS A 224 -12.64 -16.55 22.33
N SER A 225 -11.74 -17.52 22.45
CA SER A 225 -10.64 -17.46 23.42
C SER A 225 -9.64 -16.32 23.14
N GLU A 226 -9.43 -15.98 21.88
CA GLU A 226 -8.52 -14.89 21.47
C GLU A 226 -9.25 -13.53 21.29
N GLY A 227 -10.56 -13.50 21.45
CA GLY A 227 -11.34 -12.28 21.27
C GLY A 227 -11.38 -11.80 19.82
N LEU A 228 -11.44 -12.72 18.86
CA LEU A 228 -11.48 -12.43 17.43
C LEU A 228 -12.89 -12.49 16.87
N ASP A 229 -13.17 -11.65 15.91
CA ASP A 229 -14.31 -11.82 15.01
C ASP A 229 -13.91 -12.76 13.86
N LEU A 230 -14.69 -13.82 13.66
CA LEU A 230 -14.37 -14.86 12.68
C LEU A 230 -15.26 -14.77 11.45
N TYR A 231 -14.61 -14.81 10.29
CA TYR A 231 -15.24 -14.88 8.98
C TYR A 231 -14.69 -16.06 8.20
N LEU A 232 -15.56 -16.76 7.49
CA LEU A 232 -15.19 -17.86 6.60
C LEU A 232 -15.47 -17.48 5.14
N ALA A 233 -14.53 -17.76 4.27
CA ALA A 233 -14.60 -17.46 2.85
C ALA A 233 -14.47 -18.75 2.05
N PRO A 234 -15.59 -19.41 1.68
CA PRO A 234 -15.57 -20.62 0.85
C PRO A 234 -15.13 -20.34 -0.58
N ASP A 235 -15.33 -19.12 -1.06
CA ASP A 235 -14.88 -18.65 -2.38
C ASP A 235 -14.55 -17.15 -2.37
N SER A 236 -14.37 -16.57 -3.55
CA SER A 236 -14.06 -15.13 -3.70
C SER A 236 -15.28 -14.22 -3.47
N GLU A 237 -16.49 -14.75 -3.62
CA GLU A 237 -17.74 -13.97 -3.58
C GLU A 237 -18.40 -14.00 -2.20
N ILE A 238 -18.44 -15.19 -1.60
CA ILE A 238 -19.14 -15.42 -0.34
C ILE A 238 -18.23 -15.13 0.86
N LEU A 239 -18.75 -14.38 1.82
CA LEU A 239 -18.15 -14.18 3.12
C LEU A 239 -19.19 -14.50 4.20
N GLU A 240 -18.95 -15.57 4.94
CA GLU A 240 -19.79 -15.98 6.07
C GLU A 240 -19.31 -15.33 7.36
N THR A 241 -20.17 -14.56 8.02
CA THR A 241 -19.90 -14.04 9.36
C THR A 241 -20.24 -15.12 10.38
N VAL A 242 -19.24 -15.62 11.08
CA VAL A 242 -19.44 -16.62 12.15
C VAL A 242 -19.64 -15.90 13.48
N SER A 243 -18.87 -14.86 13.74
CA SER A 243 -18.96 -14.07 14.97
C SER A 243 -18.61 -12.61 14.73
N GLY A 244 -19.09 -11.74 15.59
CA GLY A 244 -18.80 -10.32 15.58
C GLY A 244 -19.81 -9.45 14.85
N GLU A 245 -19.67 -8.17 15.03
CA GLU A 245 -20.47 -7.12 14.40
C GLU A 245 -19.69 -6.49 13.24
N MET A 246 -20.35 -5.58 12.52
CA MET A 246 -19.70 -4.84 11.44
C MET A 246 -18.45 -4.10 11.98
N PRO A 247 -17.26 -4.39 11.45
CA PRO A 247 -16.04 -3.73 11.91
C PRO A 247 -16.01 -2.26 11.51
N TRP A 248 -15.29 -1.48 12.29
CA TRP A 248 -15.07 -0.06 12.00
C TRP A 248 -13.68 0.40 12.44
N TYR A 249 -13.20 1.43 11.79
CA TYR A 249 -11.98 2.13 12.19
C TYR A 249 -12.26 3.61 12.42
N ASP A 250 -11.47 4.22 13.30
CA ASP A 250 -11.47 5.66 13.50
C ASP A 250 -10.63 6.36 12.42
N SER A 251 -11.18 7.42 11.84
CA SER A 251 -10.46 8.35 10.97
C SER A 251 -10.79 9.77 11.37
N ASN A 252 -9.84 10.42 12.03
CA ASN A 252 -9.99 11.82 12.46
C ASN A 252 -11.25 12.10 13.28
N GLY A 253 -11.55 11.20 14.22
CA GLY A 253 -12.70 11.30 15.12
C GLY A 253 -14.02 10.79 14.54
N LEU A 254 -14.01 10.31 13.31
CA LEU A 254 -15.16 9.71 12.65
C LEU A 254 -15.06 8.20 12.63
N ARG A 255 -16.21 7.53 12.77
CA ARG A 255 -16.30 6.08 12.72
C ARG A 255 -16.68 5.63 11.32
N LEU A 256 -15.79 4.85 10.66
CA LEU A 256 -16.04 4.27 9.35
C LEU A 256 -16.19 2.77 9.47
N THR A 257 -17.39 2.26 9.17
CA THR A 257 -17.62 0.83 9.04
C THR A 257 -17.12 0.33 7.69
N PHE A 258 -16.65 -0.90 7.66
CA PHE A 258 -16.17 -1.54 6.43
C PHE A 258 -16.52 -3.03 6.43
N SER A 259 -16.68 -3.61 5.23
CA SER A 259 -16.72 -5.06 5.09
C SER A 259 -15.30 -5.62 5.32
N PRO A 260 -15.13 -6.79 5.94
CA PRO A 260 -13.81 -7.37 6.19
C PRO A 260 -12.91 -7.48 4.95
N ARG A 261 -13.48 -7.57 3.76
CA ARG A 261 -12.76 -7.59 2.48
C ARG A 261 -12.48 -6.22 1.87
N ASP A 262 -13.10 -5.17 2.38
CA ASP A 262 -12.88 -3.83 1.85
C ASP A 262 -11.45 -3.37 2.12
N PHE A 263 -10.91 -2.60 1.17
CA PHE A 263 -9.62 -1.96 1.36
C PHE A 263 -9.69 -0.90 2.46
N ILE A 264 -8.75 -0.97 3.40
CA ILE A 264 -8.45 0.10 4.35
C ILE A 264 -6.96 0.38 4.31
N GLN A 265 -6.55 1.61 4.59
CA GLN A 265 -5.13 1.95 4.69
C GLN A 265 -4.48 1.13 5.81
N VAL A 266 -3.39 0.44 5.49
CA VAL A 266 -2.76 -0.50 6.43
C VAL A 266 -1.98 0.17 7.56
N ASN A 267 -1.64 1.44 7.40
CA ASN A 267 -0.94 2.26 8.39
C ASN A 267 -1.90 3.33 8.92
N ALA A 268 -2.52 3.04 10.06
CA ALA A 268 -3.53 3.91 10.64
C ALA A 268 -2.96 5.28 11.03
N GLY A 269 -1.76 5.34 11.58
CA GLY A 269 -1.12 6.58 12.02
C GLY A 269 -0.82 7.51 10.85
N VAL A 270 -0.23 7.00 9.78
CA VAL A 270 0.02 7.79 8.56
C VAL A 270 -1.29 8.18 7.88
N ASN A 271 -2.30 7.31 7.85
CA ASN A 271 -3.61 7.65 7.29
C ASN A 271 -4.23 8.87 7.99
N GLN A 272 -4.23 8.90 9.31
CA GLN A 272 -4.78 10.04 10.07
C GLN A 272 -4.03 11.34 9.77
N LYS A 273 -2.70 11.30 9.73
CA LYS A 273 -1.87 12.46 9.39
C LYS A 273 -2.07 12.90 7.94
N MET A 274 -2.16 11.96 7.01
CA MET A 274 -2.43 12.22 5.60
C MET A 274 -3.77 12.93 5.40
N VAL A 275 -4.84 12.42 6.00
CA VAL A 275 -6.18 13.02 5.92
C VAL A 275 -6.17 14.43 6.50
N ALA A 276 -5.63 14.61 7.70
CA ALA A 276 -5.55 15.92 8.35
C ALA A 276 -4.78 16.93 7.49
N ARG A 277 -3.65 16.50 6.92
CA ARG A 277 -2.82 17.36 6.06
C ARG A 277 -3.49 17.68 4.73
N ALA A 278 -4.20 16.74 4.15
CA ALA A 278 -4.98 16.98 2.92
C ALA A 278 -6.04 18.07 3.11
N LEU A 279 -6.76 18.02 4.21
CA LEU A 279 -7.76 19.03 4.55
C LEU A 279 -7.12 20.42 4.77
N GLU A 280 -5.99 20.44 5.46
CA GLU A 280 -5.21 21.67 5.67
C GLU A 280 -4.71 22.25 4.34
N TRP A 281 -4.18 21.44 3.46
CA TRP A 281 -3.69 21.89 2.16
C TRP A 281 -4.81 22.39 1.23
N LEU A 282 -5.97 21.74 1.28
CA LEU A 282 -7.13 22.23 0.56
C LEU A 282 -7.65 23.56 1.13
N ASP A 283 -7.30 23.86 2.37
CA ASP A 283 -7.79 25.06 3.08
C ASP A 283 -9.31 25.18 2.97
N VAL A 284 -9.99 24.10 3.39
CA VAL A 284 -11.44 23.98 3.25
C VAL A 284 -12.15 25.03 4.09
N GLN A 285 -12.99 25.83 3.44
CA GLN A 285 -13.79 26.87 4.07
C GLN A 285 -15.24 26.41 4.27
N PRO A 286 -15.98 26.98 5.26
CA PRO A 286 -17.36 26.58 5.53
C PRO A 286 -18.34 26.75 4.36
N GLU A 287 -18.01 27.60 3.40
CA GLU A 287 -18.81 27.83 2.20
C GLU A 287 -18.41 26.96 1.00
N ASP A 288 -17.31 26.21 1.09
CA ASP A 288 -16.77 25.46 -0.03
C ASP A 288 -17.65 24.26 -0.44
N ARG A 289 -17.72 24.05 -1.74
CA ARG A 289 -18.15 22.78 -2.36
C ARG A 289 -16.91 21.99 -2.74
N VAL A 290 -16.79 20.78 -2.21
CA VAL A 290 -15.62 19.91 -2.41
C VAL A 290 -16.03 18.64 -3.15
N LEU A 291 -15.22 18.25 -4.14
CA LEU A 291 -15.37 17.00 -4.88
C LEU A 291 -14.26 16.04 -4.43
N ASP A 292 -14.64 14.82 -4.06
CA ASP A 292 -13.73 13.73 -3.74
C ASP A 292 -13.90 12.61 -4.76
N LEU A 293 -12.90 12.44 -5.64
CA LEU A 293 -12.87 11.42 -6.71
C LEU A 293 -12.12 10.19 -6.24
N PHE A 294 -12.62 9.02 -6.62
CA PHE A 294 -12.12 7.72 -6.11
C PHE A 294 -12.28 7.64 -4.58
N CYS A 295 -13.45 8.05 -4.09
CA CYS A 295 -13.65 8.32 -2.68
C CYS A 295 -13.75 7.06 -1.79
N GLY A 296 -13.89 5.87 -2.38
CA GLY A 296 -14.10 4.65 -1.61
C GLY A 296 -15.31 4.77 -0.67
N MET A 297 -15.12 4.36 0.56
CA MET A 297 -16.17 4.41 1.59
C MET A 297 -16.20 5.71 2.41
N GLY A 298 -15.38 6.69 2.05
CA GLY A 298 -15.42 8.01 2.67
C GLY A 298 -14.22 8.40 3.53
N ASN A 299 -13.07 7.78 3.37
CA ASN A 299 -11.88 8.06 4.17
C ASN A 299 -11.48 9.54 4.21
N PHE A 300 -11.56 10.24 3.07
CA PHE A 300 -11.40 11.71 2.97
C PHE A 300 -12.74 12.44 2.95
N THR A 301 -13.75 11.85 2.31
CA THR A 301 -15.04 12.48 2.07
C THR A 301 -15.71 12.91 3.36
N LEU A 302 -15.73 12.04 4.36
CA LEU A 302 -16.41 12.34 5.61
C LEU A 302 -15.66 13.38 6.45
N PRO A 303 -14.34 13.34 6.62
CA PRO A 303 -13.60 14.44 7.23
C PRO A 303 -13.78 15.78 6.50
N LEU A 304 -13.80 15.80 5.16
CA LEU A 304 -14.08 16.99 4.37
C LEU A 304 -15.47 17.57 4.71
N ALA A 305 -16.46 16.72 4.88
CA ALA A 305 -17.84 17.14 5.21
C ALA A 305 -17.95 17.82 6.59
N THR A 306 -17.00 17.58 7.50
CA THR A 306 -16.97 18.28 8.79
C THR A 306 -16.58 19.76 8.67
N GLN A 307 -16.03 20.18 7.54
CA GLN A 307 -15.49 21.53 7.33
C GLN A 307 -16.16 22.28 6.18
N ALA A 308 -16.62 21.59 5.15
CA ALA A 308 -17.18 22.18 3.93
C ALA A 308 -18.69 22.45 4.04
N ALA A 309 -19.21 23.30 3.15
CA ALA A 309 -20.66 23.48 2.99
C ALA A 309 -21.29 22.19 2.43
N SER A 310 -20.67 21.58 1.44
CA SER A 310 -21.12 20.32 0.85
C SER A 310 -19.95 19.55 0.24
N VAL A 311 -20.05 18.23 0.26
CA VAL A 311 -19.08 17.33 -0.34
C VAL A 311 -19.80 16.34 -1.25
N VAL A 312 -19.24 16.12 -2.42
CA VAL A 312 -19.65 15.06 -3.34
C VAL A 312 -18.52 14.04 -3.42
N GLY A 313 -18.81 12.79 -3.07
CA GLY A 313 -17.94 11.66 -3.25
C GLY A 313 -18.34 10.84 -4.48
N VAL A 314 -17.37 10.50 -5.33
CA VAL A 314 -17.60 9.71 -6.56
C VAL A 314 -16.72 8.49 -6.54
N GLU A 315 -17.33 7.32 -6.74
CA GLU A 315 -16.67 6.02 -6.67
C GLU A 315 -17.22 5.07 -7.73
N GLY A 316 -16.34 4.24 -8.31
CA GLY A 316 -16.67 3.27 -9.34
C GLY A 316 -17.23 1.94 -8.81
N VAL A 317 -17.17 1.68 -7.51
CA VAL A 317 -17.65 0.43 -6.89
C VAL A 317 -18.95 0.68 -6.13
N PRO A 318 -20.10 0.14 -6.59
CA PRO A 318 -21.42 0.41 -5.97
C PRO A 318 -21.49 0.10 -4.49
N ALA A 319 -20.87 -1.00 -4.05
CA ALA A 319 -20.86 -1.41 -2.63
C ALA A 319 -20.14 -0.40 -1.74
N LEU A 320 -19.08 0.24 -2.24
CA LEU A 320 -18.35 1.28 -1.51
C LEU A 320 -19.15 2.58 -1.44
N VAL A 321 -19.88 2.93 -2.48
CA VAL A 321 -20.81 4.08 -2.49
C VAL A 321 -21.87 3.91 -1.40
N GLU A 322 -22.49 2.74 -1.34
CA GLU A 322 -23.48 2.42 -0.31
C GLU A 322 -22.88 2.49 1.09
N LYS A 323 -21.68 1.94 1.27
CA LYS A 323 -20.94 2.00 2.53
C LYS A 323 -20.62 3.45 2.93
N GLY A 324 -20.22 4.28 1.99
CA GLY A 324 -20.00 5.71 2.21
C GLY A 324 -21.26 6.43 2.71
N GLN A 325 -22.40 6.16 2.09
CA GLN A 325 -23.70 6.71 2.50
C GLN A 325 -24.09 6.26 3.92
N GLN A 326 -23.87 4.98 4.25
CA GLN A 326 -24.10 4.45 5.60
C GLN A 326 -23.20 5.13 6.62
N ASN A 327 -21.92 5.30 6.31
CA ASN A 327 -20.94 5.96 7.17
C ASN A 327 -21.26 7.44 7.40
N ALA A 328 -21.75 8.14 6.38
CA ALA A 328 -22.22 9.50 6.53
C ALA A 328 -23.38 9.60 7.55
N ARG A 329 -24.37 8.73 7.41
CA ARG A 329 -25.51 8.67 8.35
C ARG A 329 -25.05 8.31 9.76
N LEU A 330 -24.16 7.35 9.91
CA LEU A 330 -23.61 6.92 11.21
C LEU A 330 -22.96 8.08 11.96
N ASN A 331 -22.30 9.00 11.23
CA ASN A 331 -21.59 10.13 11.80
C ASN A 331 -22.46 11.42 11.83
N GLY A 332 -23.74 11.34 11.47
CA GLY A 332 -24.64 12.50 11.48
C GLY A 332 -24.31 13.54 10.43
N LEU A 333 -23.64 13.21 9.36
CA LEU A 333 -23.26 14.11 8.28
C LEU A 333 -24.37 14.17 7.22
N GLN A 334 -24.96 15.33 7.02
CA GLN A 334 -26.08 15.56 6.11
C GLN A 334 -25.68 16.31 4.82
N ASN A 335 -24.47 16.85 4.77
CA ASN A 335 -23.95 17.69 3.70
C ASN A 335 -23.04 16.92 2.73
N VAL A 336 -23.11 15.61 2.70
CA VAL A 336 -22.32 14.75 1.82
C VAL A 336 -23.24 13.84 1.02
N THR A 337 -22.91 13.69 -0.27
CA THR A 337 -23.63 12.80 -1.18
C THR A 337 -22.60 11.95 -1.93
N PHE A 338 -22.86 10.65 -2.02
CA PHE A 338 -22.03 9.71 -2.76
C PHE A 338 -22.73 9.30 -4.05
N TYR A 339 -21.97 9.24 -5.14
CA TYR A 339 -22.44 8.81 -6.46
C TYR A 339 -21.60 7.67 -7.00
N HIS A 340 -22.28 6.68 -7.57
CA HIS A 340 -21.65 5.63 -8.34
C HIS A 340 -21.52 6.10 -9.79
N GLU A 341 -20.30 6.27 -10.28
CA GLU A 341 -20.02 6.71 -11.64
C GLU A 341 -18.78 5.98 -12.17
N ASN A 342 -18.77 5.76 -13.48
CA ASN A 342 -17.56 5.36 -14.16
C ASN A 342 -16.66 6.59 -14.36
N LEU A 343 -15.55 6.65 -13.63
CA LEU A 343 -14.62 7.77 -13.67
C LEU A 343 -13.79 7.87 -14.96
N GLU A 344 -13.92 6.90 -15.87
CA GLU A 344 -13.40 6.99 -17.24
C GLU A 344 -14.31 7.82 -18.16
N GLU A 345 -15.57 8.02 -17.76
CA GLU A 345 -16.55 8.83 -18.49
C GLU A 345 -16.56 10.29 -18.02
N ASP A 346 -17.17 11.17 -18.78
CA ASP A 346 -17.23 12.61 -18.47
C ASP A 346 -18.26 12.90 -17.36
N VAL A 347 -17.78 12.90 -16.12
CA VAL A 347 -18.62 13.18 -14.93
C VAL A 347 -19.06 14.65 -14.83
N THR A 348 -18.46 15.58 -15.60
CA THR A 348 -18.86 17.00 -15.59
C THR A 348 -20.26 17.24 -16.17
N LYS A 349 -20.78 16.27 -16.90
CA LYS A 349 -22.14 16.30 -17.46
C LYS A 349 -23.23 15.92 -16.46
N GLN A 350 -22.83 15.37 -15.33
CA GLN A 350 -23.78 14.95 -14.29
C GLN A 350 -24.45 16.14 -13.63
N PRO A 351 -25.74 16.01 -13.24
CA PRO A 351 -26.48 17.10 -12.60
C PRO A 351 -25.79 17.68 -11.36
N TRP A 352 -25.14 16.84 -10.57
CA TRP A 352 -24.42 17.25 -9.35
C TRP A 352 -23.15 18.08 -9.63
N ALA A 353 -22.64 18.05 -10.87
CA ALA A 353 -21.44 18.81 -11.26
C ALA A 353 -21.77 20.23 -11.77
N LYS A 354 -23.05 20.56 -12.05
CA LYS A 354 -23.45 21.82 -12.71
C LYS A 354 -23.02 23.07 -11.97
N ASN A 355 -23.00 23.04 -10.64
CA ASN A 355 -22.64 24.19 -9.83
C ASN A 355 -21.13 24.33 -9.57
N GLY A 356 -20.32 23.50 -10.21
CA GLY A 356 -18.88 23.48 -10.03
C GLY A 356 -18.44 23.09 -8.62
N PHE A 357 -17.14 23.14 -8.40
CA PHE A 357 -16.51 22.85 -7.11
C PHE A 357 -15.37 23.82 -6.85
N ASP A 358 -15.23 24.24 -5.62
CA ASP A 358 -14.13 25.13 -5.21
C ASP A 358 -12.82 24.35 -5.10
N LYS A 359 -12.90 23.11 -4.62
CA LYS A 359 -11.75 22.27 -4.33
C LYS A 359 -12.03 20.83 -4.71
N VAL A 360 -10.96 20.14 -5.13
CA VAL A 360 -11.00 18.71 -5.56
C VAL A 360 -9.92 17.93 -4.84
N LEU A 361 -10.27 16.75 -4.36
CA LEU A 361 -9.35 15.74 -3.89
C LEU A 361 -9.50 14.49 -4.74
N LEU A 362 -8.40 13.79 -5.03
CA LEU A 362 -8.45 12.49 -5.68
C LEU A 362 -7.39 11.56 -5.13
N ASP A 363 -7.75 10.28 -5.00
CA ASP A 363 -6.88 9.19 -4.51
C ASP A 363 -7.08 7.95 -5.39
N PRO A 364 -6.58 7.97 -6.65
CA PRO A 364 -6.80 6.89 -7.59
C PRO A 364 -5.92 5.66 -7.31
N ALA A 365 -6.25 4.54 -7.95
CA ALA A 365 -5.43 3.34 -7.97
C ALA A 365 -4.11 3.57 -8.73
N ARG A 366 -3.25 2.56 -8.77
CA ARG A 366 -1.90 2.62 -9.40
C ARG A 366 -1.87 3.11 -10.85
N ALA A 367 -2.93 2.86 -11.60
CA ALA A 367 -3.06 3.33 -12.97
C ALA A 367 -3.11 4.86 -13.10
N GLY A 368 -3.33 5.55 -11.99
CA GLY A 368 -3.52 6.99 -11.96
C GLY A 368 -4.90 7.42 -12.41
N ALA A 369 -5.03 8.66 -12.81
CA ALA A 369 -6.30 9.31 -13.09
C ALA A 369 -6.29 10.10 -14.42
N ALA A 370 -5.58 9.60 -15.43
CA ALA A 370 -5.43 10.31 -16.71
C ALA A 370 -6.78 10.71 -17.33
N GLY A 371 -7.78 9.83 -17.23
CA GLY A 371 -9.12 10.06 -17.78
C GLY A 371 -9.90 11.21 -17.14
N VAL A 372 -9.61 11.53 -15.87
CA VAL A 372 -10.34 12.60 -15.15
C VAL A 372 -9.60 13.93 -15.13
N MET A 373 -8.34 14.01 -15.58
CA MET A 373 -7.56 15.26 -15.51
C MET A 373 -8.23 16.38 -16.29
N GLN A 374 -8.69 16.13 -17.51
CA GLN A 374 -9.39 17.15 -18.31
C GLN A 374 -10.73 17.57 -17.70
N GLN A 375 -11.40 16.66 -17.03
CA GLN A 375 -12.64 16.93 -16.34
C GLN A 375 -12.42 17.86 -15.13
N ILE A 376 -11.37 17.59 -14.34
CA ILE A 376 -10.98 18.47 -13.22
C ILE A 376 -10.62 19.86 -13.74
N ILE A 377 -9.88 19.95 -14.84
CA ILE A 377 -9.54 21.23 -15.47
C ILE A 377 -10.80 22.00 -15.88
N LYS A 378 -11.80 21.33 -16.43
CA LYS A 378 -13.09 21.97 -16.80
C LYS A 378 -13.87 22.50 -15.59
N LEU A 379 -13.75 21.85 -14.44
CA LEU A 379 -14.39 22.27 -13.20
C LEU A 379 -13.72 23.51 -12.57
N GLU A 380 -12.49 23.80 -12.97
CA GLU A 380 -11.72 24.98 -12.53
C GLU A 380 -11.60 25.16 -11.01
N PRO A 381 -11.36 24.10 -10.21
CA PRO A 381 -11.17 24.28 -8.77
C PRO A 381 -9.94 25.15 -8.51
N ILE A 382 -9.93 25.86 -7.39
CA ILE A 382 -8.79 26.71 -7.00
C ILE A 382 -7.65 25.90 -6.38
N ARG A 383 -7.98 24.76 -5.75
CA ARG A 383 -7.02 23.83 -5.16
C ARG A 383 -7.37 22.38 -5.49
N ILE A 384 -6.34 21.59 -5.72
CA ILE A 384 -6.46 20.16 -5.99
C ILE A 384 -5.43 19.43 -5.13
N VAL A 385 -5.86 18.46 -4.34
CA VAL A 385 -4.97 17.52 -3.67
C VAL A 385 -5.05 16.18 -4.37
N TYR A 386 -3.91 15.68 -4.83
CA TYR A 386 -3.76 14.38 -5.47
C TYR A 386 -2.92 13.47 -4.57
N VAL A 387 -3.52 12.39 -4.08
CA VAL A 387 -2.85 11.33 -3.32
C VAL A 387 -2.51 10.19 -4.26
N SER A 388 -1.27 9.72 -4.27
CA SER A 388 -0.80 8.73 -5.24
C SER A 388 0.01 7.62 -4.58
N CYS A 389 -0.24 6.39 -5.00
CA CYS A 389 0.59 5.23 -4.69
C CYS A 389 1.57 4.86 -5.82
N ASN A 390 1.64 5.66 -6.89
CA ASN A 390 2.54 5.45 -8.02
C ASN A 390 3.09 6.78 -8.53
N PRO A 391 4.35 7.12 -8.23
CA PRO A 391 4.90 8.42 -8.58
C PRO A 391 5.05 8.63 -10.09
N ALA A 392 5.19 7.57 -10.88
CA ALA A 392 5.29 7.69 -12.34
C ALA A 392 3.96 8.13 -12.97
N THR A 393 2.83 7.54 -12.55
CA THR A 393 1.52 7.95 -13.03
C THR A 393 1.12 9.32 -12.49
N LEU A 394 1.52 9.65 -11.27
CA LEU A 394 1.34 11.00 -10.72
C LEU A 394 2.08 12.05 -11.57
N ALA A 395 3.33 11.82 -11.92
CA ALA A 395 4.10 12.73 -12.75
C ALA A 395 3.45 12.94 -14.13
N ARG A 396 2.98 11.86 -14.76
CA ARG A 396 2.24 11.91 -16.02
C ARG A 396 0.96 12.74 -15.92
N ASP A 397 0.12 12.47 -14.91
CA ASP A 397 -1.16 13.15 -14.72
C ASP A 397 -0.97 14.62 -14.37
N SER A 398 0.07 14.94 -13.61
CA SER A 398 0.41 16.31 -13.22
C SER A 398 0.69 17.22 -14.41
N GLU A 399 1.22 16.68 -15.51
CA GLU A 399 1.52 17.48 -16.72
C GLU A 399 0.29 18.19 -17.28
N ALA A 400 -0.87 17.54 -17.26
CA ALA A 400 -2.12 18.14 -17.74
C ALA A 400 -2.52 19.35 -16.88
N LEU A 401 -2.40 19.25 -15.57
CA LEU A 401 -2.71 20.33 -14.65
C LEU A 401 -1.72 21.50 -14.80
N LEU A 402 -0.44 21.21 -14.93
CA LEU A 402 0.60 22.24 -15.13
C LEU A 402 0.37 23.01 -16.43
N LYS A 403 0.04 22.31 -17.52
CA LYS A 403 -0.30 22.92 -18.81
C LYS A 403 -1.57 23.78 -18.74
N ALA A 404 -2.49 23.46 -17.84
CA ALA A 404 -3.71 24.21 -17.63
C ALA A 404 -3.55 25.43 -16.69
N GLY A 405 -2.33 25.72 -16.24
CA GLY A 405 -2.02 26.88 -15.41
C GLY A 405 -2.00 26.62 -13.90
N TYR A 406 -2.15 25.38 -13.46
CA TYR A 406 -1.90 25.03 -12.06
C TYR A 406 -0.41 24.96 -11.78
N THR A 407 -0.04 25.24 -10.54
CA THR A 407 1.33 25.07 -10.04
C THR A 407 1.34 24.10 -8.89
N ILE A 408 2.48 23.39 -8.71
CA ILE A 408 2.69 22.58 -7.51
C ILE A 408 3.02 23.53 -6.36
N ALA A 409 2.09 23.64 -5.41
CA ALA A 409 2.29 24.46 -4.22
C ALA A 409 2.99 23.70 -3.11
N ARG A 410 2.71 22.40 -2.97
CA ARG A 410 3.33 21.52 -1.97
C ARG A 410 3.46 20.11 -2.51
N LEU A 411 4.51 19.42 -2.10
CA LEU A 411 4.77 18.02 -2.41
C LEU A 411 5.25 17.31 -1.15
N ALA A 412 4.54 16.25 -0.74
CA ALA A 412 4.92 15.42 0.39
C ALA A 412 5.17 13.98 0.00
N MET A 413 6.18 13.36 0.62
CA MET A 413 6.33 11.91 0.64
C MET A 413 5.56 11.35 1.83
N LEU A 414 4.74 10.33 1.60
CA LEU A 414 4.00 9.62 2.64
C LEU A 414 4.74 8.31 2.96
N ASP A 415 5.25 8.20 4.17
CA ASP A 415 5.89 6.95 4.61
C ASP A 415 4.87 5.95 5.15
N MET A 416 3.96 5.56 4.24
CA MET A 416 2.87 4.61 4.51
C MET A 416 3.39 3.20 4.75
N PHE A 417 4.49 2.83 4.10
CA PHE A 417 5.08 1.49 4.14
C PHE A 417 6.57 1.54 4.48
N PRO A 418 6.96 1.91 5.72
CA PRO A 418 8.34 1.81 6.15
C PRO A 418 8.94 0.44 5.88
N HIS A 419 10.23 0.39 5.57
CA HIS A 419 11.01 -0.82 5.26
C HIS A 419 10.68 -1.49 3.93
N THR A 420 9.82 -0.90 3.11
CA THR A 420 9.44 -1.44 1.79
C THR A 420 9.80 -0.49 0.66
N GLY A 421 9.79 -1.02 -0.56
CA GLY A 421 10.01 -0.23 -1.77
C GLY A 421 8.81 0.60 -2.25
N HIS A 422 7.69 0.59 -1.52
CA HIS A 422 6.53 1.39 -1.88
C HIS A 422 6.77 2.87 -1.62
N LEU A 423 6.43 3.70 -2.60
CA LEU A 423 6.52 5.15 -2.52
C LEU A 423 5.14 5.75 -2.71
N GLU A 424 4.65 6.41 -1.67
CA GLU A 424 3.40 7.16 -1.72
C GLU A 424 3.64 8.66 -1.56
N SER A 425 2.75 9.44 -2.12
CA SER A 425 2.94 10.88 -2.21
C SER A 425 1.61 11.63 -2.20
N MET A 426 1.69 12.91 -1.86
CA MET A 426 0.57 13.83 -1.90
C MET A 426 1.03 15.16 -2.47
N VAL A 427 0.26 15.71 -3.40
CA VAL A 427 0.56 16.97 -4.10
C VAL A 427 -0.59 17.93 -3.92
N LEU A 428 -0.27 19.18 -3.61
CA LEU A 428 -1.20 20.30 -3.71
C LEU A 428 -0.92 21.08 -4.99
N PHE A 429 -1.91 21.13 -5.86
CA PHE A 429 -1.92 22.05 -6.98
C PHE A 429 -2.78 23.25 -6.64
N SER A 430 -2.33 24.43 -7.00
CA SER A 430 -3.09 25.66 -6.84
C SER A 430 -3.10 26.49 -8.11
N ARG A 431 -4.12 27.30 -8.26
CA ARG A 431 -4.30 28.24 -9.35
C ARG A 431 -4.67 29.60 -8.78
N VAL A 432 -4.01 30.63 -9.25
CA VAL A 432 -4.40 32.02 -8.95
C VAL A 432 -5.59 32.37 -9.85
N LYS A 433 -6.67 32.87 -9.26
CA LYS A 433 -7.82 33.40 -10.02
C LYS A 433 -7.44 34.68 -10.74
#